data_5323ff085d96387fdd9e867bfac654a3
#
_entry.id   5323ff085d96387fdd9e867bfac654a3
#
_cell.length_a   1.000
_cell.length_b   1.000
_cell.length_c   1.000
_cell.angle_alpha   90.00
_cell.angle_beta   90.00
_cell.angle_gamma   90.00
#
_symmetry.space_group_name_H-M   'P 1'
#
loop_
_entity.id
_entity.type
_entity.pdbx_description
1 polymer ?
#
loop_
_entity_poly.entity_id
_entity_poly.type
_entity_poly.pdbx_seq_one_letter_code
_entity_poly.pdbx_strand_id
1 'polypeptide(L)'
;MELENTVQPGVEENKVEENHTEETHAEENKVEEVGNVQPPTEEPPPSVEADITTQPVTNTEHKESVGAANGMFMKVKRVHKDAILPTYGTEGSGALDFYAAEDVTVWEERTYRIGLGVALEVPVGYVLQLVPRSSMGVDTPLRMPNSMGVIDSDYRGEVAAIYVNDETKGMIPYQINKGDRIAQGYLVATPKINLVEVEELSDTDRGEKGFDSTGK
;
A
#
# COMPACT_ATOMS: atom_id res chain seq x y z
N MET A 1 63.56 27.39 12.32
CA MET A 1 62.90 28.68 12.22
C MET A 1 61.44 28.42 12.47
N GLU A 2 61.01 28.39 13.77
CA GLU A 2 60.54 29.55 14.54
C GLU A 2 59.49 30.33 13.78
N LEU A 3 58.23 30.57 14.24
CA LEU A 3 57.66 30.93 15.52
C LEU A 3 56.16 30.61 15.47
N GLU A 4 55.56 30.00 16.43
CA GLU A 4 54.80 30.53 17.58
C GLU A 4 53.83 31.69 17.27
N ASN A 5 52.53 31.50 17.46
CA ASN A 5 51.79 32.22 18.53
C ASN A 5 50.31 31.80 18.64
N THR A 6 50.01 31.14 19.66
CA THR A 6 48.99 31.29 20.73
C THR A 6 48.09 32.52 20.66
N VAL A 7 46.78 32.35 20.83
CA VAL A 7 45.90 33.03 21.79
C VAL A 7 44.48 32.42 21.85
N GLN A 8 44.07 31.81 22.92
CA GLN A 8 42.71 31.85 23.50
C GLN A 8 42.73 33.00 24.54
N PRO A 9 41.65 33.50 25.15
CA PRO A 9 40.37 32.89 25.51
C PRO A 9 39.15 33.86 25.44
N GLY A 10 37.99 33.39 25.82
CA GLY A 10 36.83 34.24 26.15
C GLY A 10 35.55 33.45 26.40
N VAL A 11 35.41 32.95 27.62
CA VAL A 11 34.16 32.45 28.19
C VAL A 11 33.40 33.65 28.75
N GLU A 12 32.20 33.92 28.33
CA GLU A 12 31.24 34.80 29.04
C GLU A 12 30.03 33.96 29.48
N GLU A 13 29.96 33.80 30.79
CA GLU A 13 28.79 33.36 31.52
C GLU A 13 27.73 34.46 31.51
N ASN A 14 26.55 34.21 31.05
CA ASN A 14 25.37 35.05 31.30
C ASN A 14 24.46 34.35 32.29
N LYS A 15 24.44 34.92 33.50
CA LYS A 15 23.47 34.70 34.55
C LYS A 15 22.08 35.15 34.08
N VAL A 16 21.10 34.26 34.26
CA VAL A 16 19.67 34.63 34.17
C VAL A 16 19.14 34.75 35.62
N GLU A 17 18.63 35.91 35.91
CA GLU A 17 17.94 36.24 37.16
C GLU A 17 16.53 35.64 37.13
N GLU A 18 16.20 34.97 38.24
CA GLU A 18 14.83 34.58 38.61
C GLU A 18 14.02 35.79 39.00
N ASN A 19 12.82 35.94 38.40
CA ASN A 19 11.77 36.77 38.95
C ASN A 19 10.49 35.93 39.11
N HIS A 20 10.21 35.66 40.36
CA HIS A 20 8.94 35.19 40.89
C HIS A 20 7.90 36.31 40.79
N THR A 21 6.72 36.03 40.26
CA THR A 21 5.45 36.61 40.71
C THR A 21 4.36 35.58 40.60
N GLU A 22 3.91 35.12 41.76
CA GLU A 22 2.63 34.43 41.98
C GLU A 22 1.48 35.39 41.70
N GLU A 23 0.51 35.00 40.87
CA GLU A 23 -0.87 35.44 41.04
C GLU A 23 -1.80 34.26 40.81
N THR A 24 -2.42 33.84 41.88
CA THR A 24 -3.48 32.86 41.99
C THR A 24 -4.80 33.50 41.55
N HIS A 25 -5.40 32.99 40.50
CA HIS A 25 -6.84 33.13 40.31
C HIS A 25 -7.46 31.73 40.18
N ALA A 26 -8.14 31.38 41.26
CA ALA A 26 -9.06 30.25 41.30
C ALA A 26 -10.35 30.64 40.60
N GLU A 27 -10.60 30.06 39.42
CA GLU A 27 -11.94 30.02 38.85
C GLU A 27 -12.56 28.65 39.14
N GLU A 28 -13.62 28.72 39.94
CA GLU A 28 -14.51 27.58 40.20
C GLU A 28 -15.22 27.17 38.90
N ASN A 29 -14.79 26.10 38.29
CA ASN A 29 -15.52 25.43 37.22
C ASN A 29 -16.60 24.53 37.81
N LYS A 30 -17.84 25.04 37.74
CA LYS A 30 -19.09 24.33 37.99
C LYS A 30 -19.16 23.14 37.01
N VAL A 31 -19.01 21.92 37.53
CA VAL A 31 -19.27 20.70 36.77
C VAL A 31 -20.79 20.56 36.64
N GLU A 32 -21.32 20.82 35.44
CA GLU A 32 -22.65 20.37 35.07
C GLU A 32 -22.64 18.87 34.80
N GLU A 33 -23.42 18.18 35.56
CA GLU A 33 -23.70 16.76 35.49
C GLU A 33 -24.35 16.43 34.12
N VAL A 34 -23.56 16.01 33.14
CA VAL A 34 -24.09 15.54 31.85
C VAL A 34 -24.68 14.15 32.07
N GLY A 35 -25.99 14.08 31.95
CA GLY A 35 -26.76 12.86 32.12
C GLY A 35 -26.23 11.73 31.24
N ASN A 36 -26.19 10.55 31.85
CA ASN A 36 -25.80 9.28 31.28
C ASN A 36 -26.72 8.90 30.12
N VAL A 37 -26.32 9.27 28.88
CA VAL A 37 -26.97 8.81 27.65
C VAL A 37 -26.37 7.46 27.29
N GLN A 38 -27.11 6.39 27.53
CA GLN A 38 -26.77 5.07 27.03
C GLN A 38 -26.76 5.08 25.51
N PRO A 39 -25.74 4.50 24.86
CA PRO A 39 -25.76 4.31 23.41
C PRO A 39 -26.90 3.38 23.00
N PRO A 40 -27.54 3.60 21.83
CA PRO A 40 -28.58 2.73 21.33
C PRO A 40 -28.02 1.33 21.15
N THR A 41 -28.71 0.34 21.70
CA THR A 41 -28.48 -1.08 21.47
C THR A 41 -28.92 -1.41 20.05
N GLU A 42 -27.97 -1.45 19.10
CA GLU A 42 -28.21 -2.05 17.80
C GLU A 42 -28.31 -3.57 17.98
N GLU A 43 -29.49 -4.11 17.68
CA GLU A 43 -29.64 -5.54 17.55
C GLU A 43 -28.79 -6.04 16.37
N PRO A 44 -28.06 -7.16 16.53
CA PRO A 44 -27.31 -7.73 15.42
C PRO A 44 -28.28 -8.19 14.32
N PRO A 45 -27.94 -7.99 13.03
CA PRO A 45 -28.75 -8.44 11.93
C PRO A 45 -28.90 -9.96 11.98
N PRO A 46 -30.05 -10.50 11.53
CA PRO A 46 -30.32 -11.93 11.58
C PRO A 46 -29.25 -12.69 10.79
N SER A 47 -28.68 -13.71 11.44
CA SER A 47 -27.77 -14.66 10.84
C SER A 47 -28.43 -15.37 9.66
N VAL A 48 -28.00 -15.03 8.43
CA VAL A 48 -28.36 -15.81 7.26
C VAL A 48 -27.43 -17.02 7.26
N GLU A 49 -27.97 -18.17 7.70
CA GLU A 49 -27.33 -19.47 7.51
C GLU A 49 -27.28 -19.74 5.98
N ALA A 50 -26.12 -19.45 5.37
CA ALA A 50 -25.84 -19.92 4.02
C ALA A 50 -25.57 -21.43 4.11
N ASP A 51 -26.48 -22.19 3.55
CA ASP A 51 -26.36 -23.65 3.36
C ASP A 51 -25.18 -23.91 2.40
N ILE A 52 -23.97 -24.09 2.98
CA ILE A 52 -22.78 -24.47 2.23
C ILE A 52 -22.84 -25.96 1.99
N THR A 53 -23.52 -26.35 0.92
CA THR A 53 -23.40 -27.70 0.39
C THR A 53 -21.99 -27.86 -0.18
N THR A 54 -21.07 -28.32 0.65
CA THR A 54 -19.72 -28.74 0.24
C THR A 54 -19.82 -29.96 -0.63
N GLN A 55 -19.79 -29.77 -1.95
CA GLN A 55 -19.52 -30.86 -2.87
C GLN A 55 -18.00 -31.15 -2.84
N PRO A 56 -17.59 -32.42 -2.75
CA PRO A 56 -16.18 -32.79 -2.81
C PRO A 56 -15.64 -32.48 -4.20
N VAL A 57 -14.63 -31.60 -4.29
CA VAL A 57 -13.88 -31.37 -5.53
C VAL A 57 -13.08 -32.64 -5.82
N THR A 58 -13.63 -33.51 -6.66
CA THR A 58 -12.90 -34.64 -7.21
C THR A 58 -11.81 -34.10 -8.14
N ASN A 59 -10.59 -34.50 -7.86
CA ASN A 59 -9.40 -34.22 -8.64
C ASN A 59 -9.52 -34.97 -9.98
N THR A 60 -10.22 -34.37 -10.94
CA THR A 60 -10.28 -34.90 -12.31
C THR A 60 -9.21 -34.17 -13.12
N GLU A 61 -8.31 -34.94 -13.68
CA GLU A 61 -7.34 -34.48 -14.67
C GLU A 61 -8.10 -33.69 -15.76
N HIS A 62 -7.92 -32.38 -15.77
CA HIS A 62 -8.46 -31.54 -16.84
C HIS A 62 -7.66 -31.78 -18.12
N LYS A 63 -8.07 -32.79 -18.88
CA LYS A 63 -7.83 -32.82 -20.31
C LYS A 63 -8.66 -31.72 -20.97
N GLU A 64 -7.97 -30.91 -21.73
CA GLU A 64 -8.46 -29.78 -22.51
C GLU A 64 -9.76 -30.07 -23.26
N SER A 65 -10.81 -29.34 -22.91
CA SER A 65 -11.85 -28.86 -23.83
C SER A 65 -12.56 -27.69 -23.19
N VAL A 66 -11.87 -26.53 -23.10
CA VAL A 66 -12.54 -25.28 -22.81
C VAL A 66 -13.00 -24.73 -24.14
N GLY A 67 -14.30 -24.81 -24.39
CA GLY A 67 -14.94 -24.10 -25.50
C GLY A 67 -14.56 -22.63 -25.43
N ALA A 68 -14.28 -22.02 -26.59
CA ALA A 68 -13.75 -20.70 -26.77
C ALA A 68 -14.64 -19.61 -26.11
N ALA A 69 -14.44 -19.36 -24.84
CA ALA A 69 -14.67 -18.06 -24.27
C ALA A 69 -13.49 -17.19 -24.75
N ASN A 70 -13.74 -16.13 -25.51
CA ASN A 70 -12.75 -15.15 -25.99
C ASN A 70 -12.13 -14.37 -24.82
N GLY A 71 -11.58 -15.05 -23.80
CA GLY A 71 -10.98 -14.48 -22.62
C GLY A 71 -9.48 -14.76 -22.54
N MET A 72 -8.74 -13.80 -21.99
CA MET A 72 -7.34 -14.00 -21.63
C MET A 72 -7.25 -14.82 -20.35
N PHE A 73 -6.38 -15.82 -20.33
CA PHE A 73 -6.17 -16.67 -19.16
C PHE A 73 -4.84 -16.33 -18.47
N MET A 74 -4.88 -16.26 -17.14
CA MET A 74 -3.70 -16.13 -16.29
C MET A 74 -3.74 -17.26 -15.25
N LYS A 75 -2.69 -18.10 -15.23
CA LYS A 75 -2.62 -19.16 -14.24
C LYS A 75 -2.24 -18.58 -12.88
N VAL A 76 -2.85 -19.12 -11.83
CA VAL A 76 -2.61 -18.73 -10.44
C VAL A 76 -2.34 -19.97 -9.60
N LYS A 77 -1.29 -19.90 -8.75
CA LYS A 77 -0.94 -20.93 -7.77
C LYS A 77 -1.04 -20.35 -6.38
N ARG A 78 -1.74 -21.04 -5.46
CA ARG A 78 -1.63 -20.70 -4.03
C ARG A 78 -0.25 -21.09 -3.52
N VAL A 79 0.45 -20.14 -2.92
CA VAL A 79 1.72 -20.34 -2.20
C VAL A 79 1.43 -20.73 -0.75
N HIS A 80 0.42 -20.09 -0.16
CA HIS A 80 -0.13 -20.45 1.14
C HIS A 80 -1.44 -21.22 0.97
N LYS A 81 -1.62 -22.30 1.75
CA LYS A 81 -2.79 -23.18 1.65
C LYS A 81 -4.13 -22.42 1.72
N ASP A 82 -4.20 -21.44 2.59
CA ASP A 82 -5.41 -20.69 2.90
C ASP A 82 -5.47 -19.34 2.17
N ALA A 83 -4.59 -19.09 1.19
CA ALA A 83 -4.59 -17.84 0.43
C ALA A 83 -5.91 -17.68 -0.32
N ILE A 84 -6.44 -16.47 -0.32
CA ILE A 84 -7.60 -16.12 -1.13
C ILE A 84 -7.12 -15.80 -2.54
N LEU A 85 -7.74 -16.43 -3.55
CA LEU A 85 -7.41 -16.12 -4.93
C LEU A 85 -7.90 -14.70 -5.27
N PRO A 86 -7.16 -13.97 -6.13
CA PRO A 86 -7.61 -12.66 -6.60
C PRO A 86 -8.98 -12.72 -7.26
N THR A 87 -9.84 -11.74 -6.98
CA THR A 87 -11.21 -11.68 -7.49
C THR A 87 -11.55 -10.31 -8.03
N TYR A 88 -12.44 -10.24 -9.00
CA TYR A 88 -13.07 -8.97 -9.37
C TYR A 88 -14.09 -8.58 -8.30
N GLY A 89 -14.12 -7.30 -7.92
CA GLY A 89 -15.09 -6.79 -6.96
C GLY A 89 -16.52 -6.78 -7.52
N THR A 90 -16.66 -6.50 -8.82
CA THR A 90 -17.94 -6.52 -9.57
C THR A 90 -17.65 -6.99 -10.99
N GLU A 91 -18.70 -7.30 -11.76
CA GLU A 91 -18.59 -7.68 -13.18
C GLU A 91 -17.91 -6.58 -14.04
N GLY A 92 -18.14 -5.31 -13.70
CA GLY A 92 -17.53 -4.16 -14.39
C GLY A 92 -16.14 -3.75 -13.87
N SER A 93 -15.58 -4.46 -12.87
CA SER A 93 -14.25 -4.12 -12.34
C SER A 93 -13.16 -4.41 -13.34
N GLY A 94 -12.27 -3.44 -13.58
CA GLY A 94 -11.10 -3.59 -14.47
C GLY A 94 -9.86 -4.20 -13.77
N ALA A 95 -9.87 -4.28 -12.43
CA ALA A 95 -8.78 -4.80 -11.62
C ALA A 95 -9.25 -5.91 -10.70
N LEU A 96 -8.35 -6.88 -10.45
CA LEU A 96 -8.53 -7.94 -9.47
C LEU A 96 -8.11 -7.41 -8.08
N ASP A 97 -8.91 -7.64 -7.06
CA ASP A 97 -8.54 -7.43 -5.66
C ASP A 97 -7.58 -8.53 -5.19
N PHE A 98 -6.55 -8.12 -4.44
CA PHE A 98 -5.57 -9.01 -3.82
C PHE A 98 -5.63 -8.89 -2.30
N TYR A 99 -5.44 -10.02 -1.62
CA TYR A 99 -5.71 -10.19 -0.21
C TYR A 99 -4.42 -10.45 0.57
N ALA A 100 -4.30 -9.90 1.78
CA ALA A 100 -3.20 -10.22 2.68
C ALA A 100 -3.22 -11.72 3.06
N ALA A 101 -2.08 -12.39 2.95
CA ALA A 101 -1.97 -13.82 3.28
C ALA A 101 -1.82 -14.08 4.79
N GLU A 102 -1.46 -13.06 5.55
CA GLU A 102 -1.19 -13.13 6.99
C GLU A 102 -1.53 -11.81 7.69
N ASP A 103 -1.60 -11.86 9.02
CA ASP A 103 -1.73 -10.67 9.84
C ASP A 103 -0.41 -9.92 9.90
N VAL A 104 -0.42 -8.60 9.65
CA VAL A 104 0.80 -7.76 9.66
C VAL A 104 0.53 -6.46 10.39
N THR A 105 1.35 -6.17 11.40
CA THR A 105 1.37 -4.86 12.06
C THR A 105 2.42 -3.98 11.39
N VAL A 106 1.97 -2.93 10.70
CA VAL A 106 2.81 -2.00 9.95
C VAL A 106 3.15 -0.81 10.85
N TRP A 107 4.37 -0.78 11.37
CA TRP A 107 4.92 0.32 12.17
C TRP A 107 5.49 1.40 11.24
N GLU A 108 5.64 2.60 11.76
CA GLU A 108 6.28 3.72 11.08
C GLU A 108 7.76 3.44 10.78
N GLU A 109 8.33 4.24 9.90
CA GLU A 109 9.76 4.25 9.53
C GLU A 109 10.30 2.92 8.98
N ARG A 110 9.42 1.96 8.64
CA ARG A 110 9.81 0.67 8.08
C ARG A 110 9.03 0.35 6.82
N THR A 111 9.71 -0.34 5.92
CA THR A 111 9.09 -0.92 4.73
C THR A 111 8.71 -2.36 4.99
N TYR A 112 7.47 -2.70 4.69
CA TYR A 112 6.92 -4.04 4.85
C TYR A 112 6.60 -4.64 3.48
N ARG A 113 7.12 -5.84 3.25
CA ARG A 113 6.72 -6.68 2.12
C ARG A 113 5.65 -7.65 2.61
N ILE A 114 4.42 -7.44 2.19
CA ILE A 114 3.25 -8.21 2.62
C ILE A 114 2.88 -9.21 1.53
N GLY A 115 3.02 -10.49 1.85
CA GLY A 115 2.68 -11.58 0.94
C GLY A 115 1.18 -11.63 0.63
N LEU A 116 0.85 -11.92 -0.62
CA LEU A 116 -0.54 -12.06 -1.06
C LEU A 116 -0.94 -13.54 -1.23
N GLY A 117 -0.04 -14.46 -0.85
CA GLY A 117 -0.29 -15.89 -0.82
C GLY A 117 -0.44 -16.57 -2.17
N VAL A 118 -0.17 -15.86 -3.27
CA VAL A 118 -0.31 -16.39 -4.62
C VAL A 118 0.91 -16.10 -5.49
N ALA A 119 1.20 -17.01 -6.40
CA ALA A 119 2.14 -16.83 -7.51
C ALA A 119 1.36 -16.88 -8.83
N LEU A 120 1.78 -16.09 -9.81
CA LEU A 120 1.07 -15.91 -11.06
C LEU A 120 1.95 -16.30 -12.26
N GLU A 121 1.31 -16.80 -13.32
CA GLU A 121 1.90 -16.89 -14.64
C GLU A 121 1.22 -15.87 -15.55
N VAL A 122 1.80 -14.65 -15.52
CA VAL A 122 1.32 -13.53 -16.34
C VAL A 122 1.56 -13.88 -17.81
N PRO A 123 0.59 -13.65 -18.72
CA PRO A 123 0.76 -13.93 -20.13
C PRO A 123 1.93 -13.16 -20.75
N VAL A 124 2.68 -13.82 -21.65
CA VAL A 124 3.78 -13.18 -22.39
C VAL A 124 3.26 -11.96 -23.16
N GLY A 125 4.01 -10.87 -23.14
CA GLY A 125 3.60 -9.59 -23.75
C GLY A 125 2.79 -8.70 -22.81
N TYR A 126 2.59 -9.14 -21.55
CA TYR A 126 1.93 -8.37 -20.51
C TYR A 126 2.76 -8.34 -19.24
N VAL A 127 2.48 -7.36 -18.40
CA VAL A 127 2.83 -7.33 -16.98
C VAL A 127 1.56 -7.20 -16.17
N LEU A 128 1.55 -7.70 -14.94
CA LEU A 128 0.54 -7.32 -13.96
C LEU A 128 1.05 -6.09 -13.21
N GLN A 129 0.32 -4.98 -13.30
CA GLN A 129 0.55 -3.83 -12.42
C GLN A 129 -0.25 -4.01 -11.15
N LEU A 130 0.45 -3.96 -10.01
CA LEU A 130 -0.13 -4.03 -8.68
C LEU A 130 -0.11 -2.64 -8.05
N VAL A 131 -1.27 -2.13 -7.66
CA VAL A 131 -1.44 -0.78 -7.12
C VAL A 131 -2.26 -0.83 -5.83
N PRO A 132 -2.18 0.21 -4.97
CA PRO A 132 -3.07 0.33 -3.83
C PRO A 132 -4.53 0.39 -4.28
N ARG A 133 -5.43 -0.10 -3.44
CA ARG A 133 -6.86 0.20 -3.59
C ARG A 133 -7.12 1.64 -3.14
N SER A 134 -8.20 2.25 -3.65
CA SER A 134 -8.58 3.62 -3.28
C SER A 134 -8.74 3.79 -1.77
N SER A 135 -9.38 2.85 -1.10
CA SER A 135 -9.54 2.86 0.36
C SER A 135 -8.20 2.80 1.11
N MET A 136 -7.21 2.07 0.60
CA MET A 136 -5.87 2.06 1.22
C MET A 136 -5.23 3.46 1.21
N GLY A 137 -5.45 4.22 0.16
CA GLY A 137 -4.91 5.58 0.04
C GLY A 137 -5.68 6.65 0.82
N VAL A 138 -6.99 6.45 1.06
CA VAL A 138 -7.88 7.44 1.69
C VAL A 138 -8.07 7.15 3.18
N ASP A 139 -8.32 5.88 3.52
CA ASP A 139 -8.79 5.49 4.85
C ASP A 139 -7.65 5.00 5.76
N THR A 140 -6.42 4.89 5.24
CA THR A 140 -5.27 4.38 6.00
C THR A 140 -4.04 5.28 5.84
N PRO A 141 -3.10 5.24 6.79
CA PRO A 141 -1.81 5.91 6.66
C PRO A 141 -0.85 5.15 5.74
N LEU A 142 -1.25 4.01 5.19
CA LEU A 142 -0.37 3.18 4.38
C LEU A 142 -0.13 3.75 3.00
N ARG A 143 1.13 3.75 2.57
CA ARG A 143 1.54 4.18 1.23
C ARG A 143 2.41 3.11 0.60
N MET A 144 2.26 2.93 -0.71
CA MET A 144 3.11 2.04 -1.50
C MET A 144 4.32 2.84 -2.00
N PRO A 145 5.53 2.70 -1.39
CA PRO A 145 6.67 3.58 -1.66
C PRO A 145 7.20 3.45 -3.10
N ASN A 146 6.98 2.32 -3.73
CA ASN A 146 7.31 2.09 -5.13
C ASN A 146 6.19 2.54 -6.10
N SER A 147 5.16 3.22 -5.62
CA SER A 147 3.97 3.67 -6.36
C SER A 147 3.16 2.52 -6.96
N MET A 148 3.79 1.56 -7.60
CA MET A 148 3.19 0.35 -8.15
C MET A 148 4.19 -0.81 -8.15
N GLY A 149 3.69 -2.03 -8.07
CA GLY A 149 4.44 -3.25 -8.35
C GLY A 149 4.32 -3.63 -9.82
N VAL A 150 5.42 -4.09 -10.41
CA VAL A 150 5.43 -4.65 -11.77
C VAL A 150 5.77 -6.12 -11.65
N ILE A 151 4.83 -6.97 -12.04
CA ILE A 151 4.98 -8.42 -12.00
C ILE A 151 5.16 -8.92 -13.44
N ASP A 152 6.36 -9.33 -13.74
CA ASP A 152 6.77 -9.76 -15.08
C ASP A 152 6.18 -11.13 -15.46
N SER A 153 6.11 -11.39 -16.77
CA SER A 153 5.58 -12.65 -17.30
C SER A 153 6.41 -13.89 -16.95
N ASP A 154 7.67 -13.72 -16.59
CA ASP A 154 8.60 -14.79 -16.18
C ASP A 154 8.78 -14.89 -14.64
N TYR A 155 8.18 -13.99 -13.87
CA TYR A 155 8.21 -14.10 -12.40
C TYR A 155 7.30 -15.22 -11.91
N ARG A 156 7.85 -16.09 -11.04
CA ARG A 156 7.12 -17.25 -10.46
C ARG A 156 7.12 -17.24 -8.93
N GLY A 157 7.64 -16.18 -8.32
CA GLY A 157 7.62 -16.01 -6.87
C GLY A 157 6.25 -15.56 -6.36
N GLU A 158 6.11 -15.53 -5.05
CA GLU A 158 4.93 -14.97 -4.40
C GLU A 158 4.78 -13.49 -4.70
N VAL A 159 3.61 -13.09 -5.16
CA VAL A 159 3.25 -11.68 -5.32
C VAL A 159 3.11 -11.04 -3.94
N ALA A 160 3.68 -9.86 -3.78
CA ALA A 160 3.61 -9.12 -2.52
C ALA A 160 3.35 -7.63 -2.78
N ALA A 161 2.61 -7.01 -1.86
CA ALA A 161 2.46 -5.57 -1.78
C ALA A 161 3.52 -5.00 -0.83
N ILE A 162 4.07 -3.84 -1.18
CA ILE A 162 5.06 -3.15 -0.35
C ILE A 162 4.39 -1.93 0.24
N TYR A 163 4.43 -1.81 1.58
CA TYR A 163 3.83 -0.71 2.30
C TYR A 163 4.77 -0.07 3.31
N VAL A 164 4.63 1.24 3.47
CA VAL A 164 5.13 2.02 4.58
C VAL A 164 3.94 2.64 5.30
N ASN A 165 4.08 2.86 6.60
CA ASN A 165 3.12 3.64 7.39
C ASN A 165 3.62 5.08 7.41
N ASP A 166 2.84 5.99 6.81
CA ASP A 166 3.14 7.42 6.67
C ASP A 166 2.42 8.26 7.76
N GLU A 167 2.11 7.65 8.90
CA GLU A 167 1.50 8.37 10.02
C GLU A 167 2.55 9.28 10.68
N THR A 168 2.31 10.58 10.61
CA THR A 168 3.24 11.59 11.15
C THR A 168 2.88 12.04 12.58
N LYS A 169 1.78 11.55 13.12
CA LYS A 169 1.21 12.01 14.40
C LYS A 169 1.28 10.95 15.50
N GLY A 170 2.47 10.42 15.75
CA GLY A 170 2.76 9.66 16.96
C GLY A 170 2.64 8.15 16.85
N MET A 171 3.61 7.50 16.22
CA MET A 171 3.93 6.06 16.32
C MET A 171 2.73 5.10 16.48
N ILE A 172 1.67 5.32 15.71
CA ILE A 172 0.49 4.47 15.72
C ILE A 172 0.63 3.39 14.65
N PRO A 173 0.82 2.12 15.02
CA PRO A 173 0.90 1.04 14.05
C PRO A 173 -0.44 0.83 13.37
N TYR A 174 -0.41 0.46 12.08
CA TYR A 174 -1.59 0.04 11.36
C TYR A 174 -1.66 -1.48 11.27
N GLN A 175 -2.79 -2.05 11.66
CA GLN A 175 -3.02 -3.49 11.60
C GLN A 175 -3.68 -3.87 10.28
N ILE A 176 -3.02 -4.76 9.53
CA ILE A 176 -3.60 -5.49 8.39
C ILE A 176 -3.93 -6.90 8.88
N ASN A 177 -5.14 -7.35 8.65
CA ASN A 177 -5.54 -8.70 8.99
C ASN A 177 -5.48 -9.60 7.75
N LYS A 178 -5.22 -10.89 7.97
CA LYS A 178 -5.34 -11.91 6.93
C LYS A 178 -6.69 -11.84 6.25
N GLY A 179 -6.69 -11.78 4.92
CA GLY A 179 -7.90 -11.66 4.12
C GLY A 179 -8.34 -10.23 3.82
N ASP A 180 -7.68 -9.22 4.40
CA ASP A 180 -7.93 -7.83 4.01
C ASP A 180 -7.52 -7.61 2.55
N ARG A 181 -8.36 -6.87 1.82
CA ARG A 181 -8.07 -6.46 0.44
C ARG A 181 -7.12 -5.27 0.46
N ILE A 182 -5.84 -5.53 0.28
CA ILE A 182 -4.79 -4.50 0.43
C ILE A 182 -4.27 -3.95 -0.88
N ALA A 183 -4.43 -4.66 -1.98
CA ALA A 183 -3.96 -4.22 -3.28
C ALA A 183 -4.99 -4.58 -4.37
N GLN A 184 -4.81 -4.00 -5.54
CA GLN A 184 -5.53 -4.37 -6.75
C GLN A 184 -4.55 -4.46 -7.92
N GLY A 185 -4.85 -5.33 -8.90
CA GLY A 185 -3.95 -5.56 -10.02
C GLY A 185 -4.68 -5.73 -11.34
N TYR A 186 -4.07 -5.25 -12.41
CA TYR A 186 -4.59 -5.35 -13.77
C TYR A 186 -3.45 -5.58 -14.77
N LEU A 187 -3.78 -6.21 -15.90
CA LEU A 187 -2.80 -6.48 -16.96
C LEU A 187 -2.57 -5.26 -17.83
N VAL A 188 -1.30 -5.02 -18.16
CA VAL A 188 -0.88 -3.98 -19.11
C VAL A 188 -0.07 -4.66 -20.22
N ALA A 189 -0.41 -4.39 -21.47
CA ALA A 189 0.37 -4.87 -22.60
C ALA A 189 1.74 -4.17 -22.65
N THR A 190 2.80 -4.97 -22.79
CA THR A 190 4.18 -4.49 -22.83
C THR A 190 4.89 -5.01 -24.06
N PRO A 191 4.74 -4.32 -25.20
CA PRO A 191 5.48 -4.70 -26.40
C PRO A 191 6.97 -4.63 -26.15
N LYS A 192 7.71 -5.60 -26.65
CA LYS A 192 9.19 -5.56 -26.59
C LYS A 192 9.68 -4.52 -27.59
N ILE A 193 10.61 -3.71 -27.14
CA ILE A 193 11.30 -2.70 -27.95
C ILE A 193 12.73 -3.15 -28.20
N ASN A 194 13.23 -2.89 -29.40
CA ASN A 194 14.63 -3.01 -29.72
C ASN A 194 15.25 -1.62 -29.68
N LEU A 195 16.17 -1.42 -28.75
CA LEU A 195 16.90 -0.15 -28.63
C LEU A 195 17.97 -0.11 -29.73
N VAL A 196 18.03 1.02 -30.43
CA VAL A 196 19.07 1.32 -31.40
C VAL A 196 19.78 2.59 -30.94
N GLU A 197 21.07 2.48 -30.69
CA GLU A 197 21.90 3.64 -30.37
C GLU A 197 22.13 4.47 -31.64
N VAL A 198 21.90 5.77 -31.52
CA VAL A 198 22.12 6.75 -32.59
C VAL A 198 22.87 7.94 -32.03
N GLU A 199 23.61 8.66 -32.89
CA GLU A 199 24.31 9.86 -32.48
C GLU A 199 23.36 11.05 -32.27
N GLU A 200 22.28 11.12 -33.05
CA GLU A 200 21.31 12.20 -32.99
C GLU A 200 19.90 11.66 -33.08
N LEU A 201 18.95 12.27 -32.33
CA LEU A 201 17.53 12.02 -32.45
C LEU A 201 16.89 13.00 -33.44
N SER A 202 15.77 12.62 -33.98
CA SER A 202 15.00 13.50 -34.88
C SER A 202 14.50 14.75 -34.14
N ASP A 203 14.49 15.87 -34.84
CA ASP A 203 13.93 17.12 -34.34
C ASP A 203 12.41 17.04 -34.14
N THR A 204 11.94 17.78 -33.13
CA THR A 204 10.51 17.97 -32.86
C THR A 204 10.24 19.41 -32.42
N ASP A 205 9.01 19.87 -32.56
CA ASP A 205 8.59 21.21 -32.12
C ASP A 205 8.80 21.45 -30.63
N ARG A 206 8.77 20.39 -29.82
CA ARG A 206 9.06 20.45 -28.38
C ARG A 206 10.56 20.47 -28.09
N GLY A 207 11.36 19.77 -28.86
CA GLY A 207 12.80 19.58 -28.65
C GLY A 207 13.10 19.08 -27.23
N GLU A 208 14.12 19.67 -26.61
CA GLU A 208 14.58 19.32 -25.25
C GLU A 208 13.74 19.94 -24.11
N LYS A 209 12.72 20.74 -24.45
CA LYS A 209 11.90 21.43 -23.43
C LYS A 209 11.13 20.41 -22.60
N GLY A 210 11.52 20.27 -21.31
CA GLY A 210 10.91 19.37 -20.35
C GLY A 210 9.84 20.04 -19.48
N PHE A 211 10.22 20.27 -18.23
CA PHE A 211 9.37 20.91 -17.24
C PHE A 211 9.00 22.34 -17.68
N ASP A 212 7.74 22.75 -17.50
CA ASP A 212 7.19 24.07 -17.88
C ASP A 212 7.03 24.38 -19.38
N SER A 213 7.16 23.38 -20.26
CA SER A 213 7.05 23.61 -21.72
C SER A 213 5.62 23.84 -22.22
N THR A 214 4.60 23.53 -21.43
CA THR A 214 3.17 23.59 -21.84
C THR A 214 2.35 24.66 -21.10
N GLY A 215 3.01 25.55 -20.36
CA GLY A 215 2.37 26.63 -19.62
C GLY A 215 1.59 26.15 -18.39
N LYS A 216 1.29 27.10 -17.47
CA LYS A 216 0.31 26.92 -16.39
C LYS A 216 -1.07 27.26 -16.90
#